data_cfa503be8a3a24c8b7371f2ccdcf8fb6
#
_entry.id   cfa503be8a3a24c8b7371f2ccdcf8fb6
#
_cell.length_a   1.000
_cell.length_b   1.000
_cell.length_c   1.000
_cell.angle_alpha   90.00
_cell.angle_beta   90.00
_cell.angle_gamma   90.00
#
_symmetry.space_group_name_H-M   'P 1'
#
loop_
_entity.id
_entity.type
_entity.pdbx_description
1 polymer ?
#
loop_
_entity_poly.entity_id
_entity_poly.type
_entity_poly.pdbx_seq_one_letter_code
_entity_poly.pdbx_strand_id
1 'polypeptide(L)'
;MQITTFPKDDVKRGEIYYISRGGYNTGSEQQADRPGVIVSNDKNNKNSQTLEVVYLTTQPKNELPTHCTIRSTGRVSTVLCEQIHTVAVERIGKYIGVCTAQEMQNIDIRLMISIGLGDAGGGNKGQNSCR
;
A
#
# COMPACT_ATOMS: atom_id res chain seq x y z
N MET A 1 5.55 -23.92 -16.62
CA MET A 1 5.59 -23.56 -16.34
C MET A 1 5.56 -22.70 -15.90
N GLN A 2 5.44 -22.26 -15.65
CA GLN A 2 5.49 -21.63 -15.28
C GLN A 2 5.60 -20.87 -14.58
N ILE A 3 5.70 -20.58 -14.27
CA ILE A 3 5.81 -19.97 -13.80
C ILE A 3 5.72 -19.02 -13.42
N THR A 4 5.53 -18.51 -12.89
CA THR A 4 5.44 -17.69 -12.57
C THR A 4 5.66 -16.94 -12.10
N THR A 5 5.46 -16.66 -11.68
CA THR A 5 5.95 -16.10 -11.37
C THR A 5 6.02 -15.04 -10.64
N PHE A 6 5.72 -14.94 -9.52
CA PHE A 6 5.90 -13.93 -8.84
C PHE A 6 7.03 -14.02 -8.18
N PRO A 7 7.79 -13.18 -8.27
CA PRO A 7 8.98 -13.10 -7.68
C PRO A 7 8.77 -12.64 -6.33
N LYS A 8 8.17 -13.43 -5.53
CA LYS A 8 7.98 -13.05 -4.22
C LYS A 8 9.24 -12.52 -3.61
N ASP A 9 10.35 -13.10 -3.93
CA ASP A 9 11.55 -12.67 -3.31
C ASP A 9 12.02 -11.35 -3.78
N ASP A 10 11.44 -10.86 -4.83
CA ASP A 10 11.84 -9.59 -5.33
C ASP A 10 10.93 -8.46 -4.96
N VAL A 11 9.89 -8.69 -4.26
CA VAL A 11 8.98 -7.63 -3.89
C VAL A 11 9.61 -6.80 -2.77
N LYS A 12 9.69 -5.49 -2.97
CA LYS A 12 10.31 -4.62 -2.01
C LYS A 12 9.38 -3.53 -1.54
N ARG A 13 9.61 -3.07 -0.35
CA ARG A 13 8.81 -2.00 0.24
C ARG A 13 8.91 -0.78 -0.66
N GLY A 14 7.82 -0.16 -0.94
CA GLY A 14 7.75 1.03 -1.79
C GLY A 14 7.41 0.74 -3.22
N GLU A 15 7.47 -0.51 -3.62
CA GLU A 15 7.11 -0.86 -4.98
C GLU A 15 5.60 -0.84 -5.13
N ILE A 16 5.14 -0.54 -6.32
CA ILE A 16 3.73 -0.41 -6.62
C ILE A 16 3.34 -1.47 -7.62
N TYR A 17 2.31 -2.22 -7.28
CA TYR A 17 1.84 -3.30 -8.13
C TYR A 17 0.33 -3.25 -8.25
N TYR A 18 -0.20 -3.80 -9.32
CA TYR A 18 -1.62 -4.08 -9.37
C TYR A 18 -1.84 -5.29 -8.45
N ILE A 19 -2.87 -5.23 -7.64
CA ILE A 19 -3.16 -6.28 -6.69
C ILE A 19 -4.49 -6.85 -7.04
N SER A 20 -4.53 -8.15 -7.27
CA SER A 20 -5.77 -8.80 -7.63
C SER A 20 -6.71 -8.76 -6.44
N ARG A 21 -7.97 -8.39 -6.68
CA ARG A 21 -8.92 -8.37 -5.61
C ARG A 21 -9.32 -9.77 -5.32
N GLY A 22 -8.96 -10.62 -6.14
CA GLY A 22 -9.04 -11.91 -5.95
C GLY A 22 -10.10 -12.58 -5.65
N GLY A 23 -10.10 -13.47 -5.33
CA GLY A 23 -11.03 -14.08 -4.95
C GLY A 23 -11.70 -14.82 -5.89
N TYR A 24 -12.70 -15.44 -5.52
CA TYR A 24 -13.37 -16.16 -6.29
C TYR A 24 -14.41 -15.44 -6.82
N ASN A 25 -14.44 -14.95 -7.86
CA ASN A 25 -15.41 -14.28 -8.40
C ASN A 25 -16.31 -15.03 -8.98
N THR A 26 -17.43 -15.01 -8.72
CA THR A 26 -18.32 -15.76 -9.26
C THR A 26 -19.11 -14.97 -10.12
N GLY A 27 -19.52 -15.36 -11.09
CA GLY A 27 -20.41 -14.69 -11.88
C GLY A 27 -19.84 -13.55 -12.54
N SER A 28 -20.60 -12.59 -12.73
CA SER A 28 -20.17 -11.52 -13.47
C SER A 28 -19.41 -10.56 -12.72
N GLU A 29 -19.22 -10.77 -11.52
CA GLU A 29 -18.60 -9.84 -10.82
C GLU A 29 -17.19 -9.82 -11.03
N GLN A 30 -16.63 -9.10 -11.72
CA GLN A 30 -15.32 -9.03 -11.90
C GLN A 30 -14.68 -8.10 -11.06
N GLN A 31 -13.86 -8.41 -10.21
CA GLN A 31 -13.20 -7.50 -9.37
C GLN A 31 -12.00 -7.03 -10.06
N ALA A 32 -11.95 -5.82 -10.39
CA ALA A 32 -10.78 -5.25 -11.06
C ALA A 32 -9.61 -5.21 -10.12
N ASP A 33 -8.42 -5.34 -10.65
CA ASP A 33 -7.24 -5.19 -9.87
C ASP A 33 -7.12 -3.75 -9.43
N ARG A 34 -6.55 -3.53 -8.31
CA ARG A 34 -6.32 -2.19 -7.81
C ARG A 34 -4.84 -1.98 -7.57
N PRO A 35 -4.34 -0.80 -7.83
CA PRO A 35 -2.93 -0.55 -7.56
C PRO A 35 -2.72 -0.34 -6.07
N GLY A 36 -1.61 -0.81 -5.59
CA GLY A 36 -1.27 -0.64 -4.18
C GLY A 36 0.22 -0.52 -4.00
N VAL A 37 0.62 0.09 -2.91
CA VAL A 37 2.01 0.26 -2.56
C VAL A 37 2.34 -0.76 -1.49
N ILE A 38 3.46 -1.45 -1.65
CA ILE A 38 3.92 -2.42 -0.64
C ILE A 38 4.50 -1.62 0.52
N VAL A 39 3.94 -1.80 1.69
CA VAL A 39 4.41 -1.08 2.86
C VAL A 39 5.00 -1.96 3.93
N SER A 40 4.88 -3.27 3.81
CA SER A 40 5.51 -4.16 4.78
C SER A 40 7.01 -4.11 4.62
N ASN A 41 7.73 -4.39 5.67
CA ASN A 41 9.18 -4.29 5.63
C ASN A 41 9.77 -5.40 4.79
N ASP A 42 10.99 -5.18 4.31
CA ASP A 42 11.58 -6.10 3.34
C ASP A 42 11.90 -7.46 3.92
N LYS A 43 12.14 -7.55 5.22
CA LYS A 43 12.39 -8.83 5.81
C LYS A 43 11.12 -9.66 5.77
N ASN A 44 9.99 -9.05 6.06
CA ASN A 44 8.71 -9.71 5.95
C ASN A 44 8.46 -10.09 4.50
N ASN A 45 8.73 -9.16 3.59
CA ASN A 45 8.42 -9.40 2.18
C ASN A 45 9.18 -10.59 1.62
N LYS A 46 10.36 -10.82 2.17
CA LYS A 46 11.15 -11.91 1.68
C LYS A 46 10.73 -13.22 2.30
N ASN A 47 10.30 -13.20 3.53
CA ASN A 47 10.09 -14.42 4.28
C ASN A 47 8.65 -14.83 4.54
N SER A 48 7.70 -13.94 4.30
CA SER A 48 6.32 -14.26 4.60
C SER A 48 5.55 -14.54 3.33
N GLN A 49 4.43 -15.18 3.46
CA GLN A 49 3.57 -15.40 2.31
C GLN A 49 2.53 -14.32 2.19
N THR A 50 2.57 -13.33 3.04
CA THR A 50 1.64 -12.22 2.96
C THR A 50 2.41 -10.93 3.01
N LEU A 51 1.80 -9.89 2.48
CA LEU A 51 2.39 -8.57 2.42
C LEU A 51 1.37 -7.57 2.91
N GLU A 52 1.84 -6.41 3.38
CA GLU A 52 0.93 -5.34 3.73
C GLU A 52 0.97 -4.33 2.62
N VAL A 53 -0.20 -3.92 2.17
CA VAL A 53 -0.28 -2.95 1.09
C VAL A 53 -1.26 -1.86 1.46
N VAL A 54 -1.11 -0.69 0.84
CA VAL A 54 -2.11 0.35 0.93
C VAL A 54 -2.54 0.65 -0.48
N TYR A 55 -3.84 0.78 -0.70
CA TYR A 55 -4.34 1.00 -2.04
C TYR A 55 -4.24 2.47 -2.42
N LEU A 56 -4.27 2.72 -3.70
CA LEU A 56 -4.26 4.08 -4.18
C LEU A 56 -5.25 4.21 -5.31
N THR A 57 -5.58 5.42 -5.66
CA THR A 57 -6.59 5.67 -6.66
C THR A 57 -6.23 6.92 -7.43
N THR A 58 -6.61 6.98 -8.71
CA THR A 58 -6.47 8.18 -9.48
C THR A 58 -7.73 9.02 -9.44
N GLN A 59 -8.77 8.54 -8.78
CA GLN A 59 -9.99 9.33 -8.65
C GLN A 59 -9.76 10.41 -7.62
N PRO A 60 -10.27 11.58 -7.83
CA PRO A 60 -10.12 12.64 -6.84
C PRO A 60 -10.74 12.24 -5.52
N LYS A 61 -10.10 12.59 -4.44
CA LYS A 61 -10.59 12.28 -3.12
C LYS A 61 -10.46 13.49 -2.23
N ASN A 62 -11.33 13.55 -1.23
CA ASN A 62 -11.23 14.61 -0.26
C ASN A 62 -9.92 14.44 0.47
N GLU A 63 -9.38 15.51 0.96
CA GLU A 63 -8.18 15.43 1.70
C GLU A 63 -8.44 14.90 3.07
N LEU A 64 -7.72 13.93 3.47
CA LEU A 64 -7.78 13.39 4.81
C LEU A 64 -6.38 13.30 5.35
N PRO A 65 -6.21 13.30 6.66
CA PRO A 65 -4.85 13.18 7.23
C PRO A 65 -4.14 11.92 6.81
N THR A 66 -4.87 10.91 6.36
CA THR A 66 -4.29 9.64 5.97
C THR A 66 -4.06 9.56 4.48
N HIS A 67 -4.32 10.64 3.74
CA HIS A 67 -4.12 10.61 2.29
C HIS A 67 -2.86 11.37 1.91
N CYS A 68 -2.15 10.91 0.93
CA CYS A 68 -1.08 11.69 0.34
C CYS A 68 -1.02 11.39 -1.14
N THR A 69 -0.36 12.25 -1.86
CA THR A 69 -0.30 12.15 -3.31
C THR A 69 1.05 11.66 -3.76
N ILE A 70 1.07 10.78 -4.72
CA ILE A 70 2.32 10.34 -5.33
C ILE A 70 2.18 10.44 -6.84
N ARG A 71 3.31 10.41 -7.53
CA ARG A 71 3.31 10.47 -8.97
C ARG A 71 4.09 9.34 -9.62
N SER A 72 4.62 8.45 -8.84
CA SER A 72 5.49 7.39 -9.35
C SER A 72 4.74 6.30 -10.10
N THR A 73 3.42 6.43 -10.21
CA THR A 73 2.66 5.49 -11.01
C THR A 73 2.58 5.97 -12.45
N GLY A 74 3.10 7.17 -12.75
CA GLY A 74 2.92 7.77 -14.05
C GLY A 74 1.71 8.67 -14.09
N ARG A 75 0.93 8.71 -13.04
CA ARG A 75 -0.26 9.56 -12.94
C ARG A 75 -0.34 10.07 -11.53
N VAL A 76 -1.01 11.18 -11.35
CA VAL A 76 -1.20 11.69 -10.00
C VAL A 76 -2.16 10.75 -9.29
N SER A 77 -1.73 10.20 -8.19
CA SER A 77 -2.50 9.20 -7.46
C SER A 77 -2.58 9.55 -5.99
N THR A 78 -3.69 9.21 -5.36
CA THR A 78 -3.86 9.41 -3.92
C THR A 78 -3.67 8.07 -3.23
N VAL A 79 -2.77 8.05 -2.26
CA VAL A 79 -2.54 6.84 -1.47
C VAL A 79 -3.47 6.91 -0.28
N LEU A 80 -4.22 5.84 -0.06
CA LEU A 80 -5.26 5.79 0.95
C LEU A 80 -4.72 5.03 2.15
N CYS A 81 -3.98 5.71 3.00
CA CYS A 81 -3.30 5.01 4.08
C CYS A 81 -4.22 4.52 5.18
N GLU A 82 -5.49 4.83 5.11
CA GLU A 82 -6.45 4.22 6.02
C GLU A 82 -6.89 2.86 5.50
N GLN A 83 -6.51 2.50 4.27
CA GLN A 83 -6.91 1.21 3.71
C GLN A 83 -5.69 0.31 3.64
N ILE A 84 -5.27 -0.17 4.80
CA ILE A 84 -4.14 -1.07 4.89
C ILE A 84 -4.70 -2.48 4.81
N HIS A 85 -4.15 -3.26 3.92
CA HIS A 85 -4.64 -4.62 3.74
C HIS A 85 -3.51 -5.62 3.75
N THR A 86 -3.79 -6.78 4.29
CA THR A 86 -2.86 -7.90 4.23
C THR A 86 -3.29 -8.74 3.04
N VAL A 87 -2.38 -8.96 2.13
CA VAL A 87 -2.71 -9.73 0.93
C VAL A 87 -1.73 -10.88 0.76
N ALA A 88 -2.22 -11.95 0.22
CA ALA A 88 -1.36 -13.10 -0.09
C ALA A 88 -0.44 -12.72 -1.24
N VAL A 89 0.78 -13.20 -1.22
CA VAL A 89 1.74 -12.87 -2.23
C VAL A 89 1.25 -13.25 -3.63
N GLU A 90 0.41 -14.25 -3.73
CA GLU A 90 -0.11 -14.66 -5.02
C GLU A 90 -1.00 -13.62 -5.66
N ARG A 91 -1.44 -12.65 -4.90
CA ARG A 91 -2.31 -11.61 -5.45
C ARG A 91 -1.52 -10.45 -6.06
N ILE A 92 -0.21 -10.48 -5.96
CA ILE A 92 0.61 -9.41 -6.52
C ILE A 92 0.69 -9.62 -8.02
N GLY A 93 0.32 -8.62 -8.76
CA GLY A 93 0.28 -8.71 -10.21
C GLY A 93 1.32 -7.85 -10.85
N LYS A 94 0.92 -7.06 -11.84
CA LYS A 94 1.86 -6.35 -12.64
C LYS A 94 2.53 -5.22 -11.90
N TYR A 95 3.83 -5.10 -12.08
CA TYR A 95 4.61 -4.02 -11.47
C TYR A 95 4.27 -2.71 -12.16
N ILE A 96 4.10 -1.65 -11.38
CA ILE A 96 3.78 -0.35 -11.91
C ILE A 96 4.93 0.62 -11.76
N GLY A 97 5.61 0.60 -10.65
CA GLY A 97 6.69 1.55 -10.38
C GLY A 97 7.15 1.44 -8.96
N VAL A 98 7.94 2.40 -8.52
CA VAL A 98 8.43 2.40 -7.15
C VAL A 98 8.39 3.83 -6.64
N CYS A 99 7.93 4.01 -5.43
CA CYS A 99 7.82 5.31 -4.83
C CYS A 99 9.21 5.90 -4.59
N THR A 100 9.32 7.20 -4.68
CA THR A 100 10.56 7.87 -4.31
C THR A 100 10.71 7.87 -2.79
N ALA A 101 11.90 8.16 -2.33
CA ALA A 101 12.14 8.25 -0.90
C ALA A 101 11.24 9.29 -0.26
N GLN A 102 11.01 10.41 -0.94
CA GLN A 102 10.16 11.44 -0.41
C GLN A 102 8.71 10.97 -0.33
N GLU A 103 8.26 10.26 -1.34
CA GLU A 103 6.90 9.71 -1.32
C GLU A 103 6.75 8.72 -0.19
N MET A 104 7.76 7.90 0.04
CA MET A 104 7.68 6.93 1.11
C MET A 104 7.68 7.60 2.48
N GLN A 105 8.41 8.69 2.64
CA GLN A 105 8.37 9.39 3.89
C GLN A 105 6.97 9.89 4.15
N ASN A 106 6.30 10.43 3.15
CA ASN A 106 4.94 10.90 3.31
C ASN A 106 3.99 9.77 3.61
N ILE A 107 4.14 8.66 2.94
CA ILE A 107 3.30 7.50 3.18
C ILE A 107 3.50 7.01 4.61
N ASP A 108 4.75 6.98 5.07
CA ASP A 108 5.03 6.48 6.41
C ASP A 108 4.37 7.35 7.46
N ILE A 109 4.41 8.66 7.29
CA ILE A 109 3.77 9.54 8.23
C ILE A 109 2.27 9.30 8.24
N ARG A 110 1.67 9.14 7.06
CA ARG A 110 0.23 8.91 6.99
C ARG A 110 -0.16 7.56 7.57
N LEU A 111 0.71 6.57 7.42
CA LEU A 111 0.45 5.28 8.03
C LEU A 111 0.50 5.38 9.55
N MET A 112 1.45 6.13 10.07
CA MET A 112 1.52 6.30 11.51
C MET A 112 0.26 6.98 12.03
N ILE A 113 -0.23 7.97 11.30
CA ILE A 113 -1.47 8.60 11.69
C ILE A 113 -2.61 7.61 11.62
N SER A 114 -2.65 6.82 10.57
CA SER A 114 -3.75 5.90 10.35
C SER A 114 -3.87 4.87 11.46
N ILE A 115 -2.76 4.40 11.98
CA ILE A 115 -2.83 3.38 13.02
C ILE A 115 -2.57 3.95 14.42
N GLY A 116 -2.58 5.27 14.52
CA GLY A 116 -2.53 5.89 15.83
C GLY A 116 -1.17 5.92 16.50
N LEU A 117 -0.11 5.91 15.72
CA LEU A 117 1.18 5.96 16.32
C LEU A 117 1.64 7.38 16.44
N GLY A 118 1.15 7.95 17.35
CA GLY A 118 1.61 9.20 17.69
C GLY A 118 1.38 10.25 16.83
N ASP A 119 1.83 11.30 17.21
CA ASP A 119 1.71 12.32 16.45
C ASP A 119 2.89 12.43 15.81
N ALA A 120 3.08 11.58 15.05
CA ALA A 120 4.19 11.60 14.39
C ALA A 120 4.67 12.90 14.20
N GLY A 121 4.05 13.72 14.35
CA GLY A 121 4.55 14.90 14.12
C GLY A 121 4.53 15.66 15.20
N GLY A 122 4.22 15.39 15.97
CA GLY A 122 4.23 16.17 16.76
C GLY A 122 3.79 16.47 17.85
N GLY A 123 3.62 16.45 18.07
CA GLY A 123 3.40 16.71 18.83
C GLY A 123 2.68 16.72 19.77
N ASN A 124 2.19 16.53 20.18
CA ASN A 124 1.64 16.50 20.85
C ASN A 124 1.26 16.02 21.61
N LYS A 125 1.06 16.00 22.06
CA LYS A 125 0.80 15.75 22.73
C LYS A 125 0.30 15.06 23.21
N GLY A 126 0.29 14.77 23.48
CA GLY A 126 -0.02 13.99 23.88
C GLY A 126 -0.84 13.52 24.11
N GLN A 127 -1.16 13.54 24.02
CA GLN A 127 -1.78 13.12 24.15
C GLN A 127 -2.12 12.26 24.12
N ASN A 128 -2.16 11.97 23.99
CA ASN A 128 -2.52 11.14 23.83
C ASN A 128 -2.61 10.28 24.27
N SER A 129 -2.49 10.11 24.49
CA SER A 129 -2.52 9.36 24.85
C SER A 129 -2.96 8.47 24.94
N CYS A 130 -2.85 7.84 24.97
CA CYS A 130 -3.26 6.78 24.90
C CYS A 130 -4.21 6.62 25.63
N ARG A 131 -4.83 6.91 25.71
CA ARG A 131 -5.62 6.77 26.26
C ARG A 131 -6.13 6.26 26.12
#